data_3acaf1c0f9adbf4982e62d8d793d3790
#
_entry.id   3acaf1c0f9adbf4982e62d8d793d3790
#
_cell.length_a   1.000
_cell.length_b   1.000
_cell.length_c   1.000
_cell.angle_alpha   90.00
_cell.angle_beta   90.00
_cell.angle_gamma   90.00
#
_symmetry.space_group_name_H-M   'P 1'
#
loop_
_entity.id
_entity.type
_entity.pdbx_description
1 polymer ?
#
loop_
_entity_poly.entity_id
_entity_poly.type
_entity_poly.pdbx_seq_one_letter_code
_entity_poly.pdbx_strand_id
1 'polypeptide(L)'
;SEMCIRDSFLTSTHNWLLFFTNRGRVYRLKAYELPEGSRDSKGQHVANLLQFTPGETIQAVLSIPNYDVAKYLVLATRSGKVKKTALQEYDSPRQGGLIAVRLMANEETGEPVDELIGAALCNSEDDIILVSKLGMSLKFRADDEQLRPMGRQTAGVQGMRFREGDELLDMDVVAAETSKDLLVVTNEGFAKRTAIEEYRLQGRNGYGVKAVQLAEGRGSLVGALIVEETDQVMAIMKSGKVIRSDVNEVKRTGRTTQGVTLAKPDKGDEIISIARNEETDDEENQLEEKEATSENEEA
;
A
#
# COMPACT_ATOMS: atom_id res chain seq x y z
N SER A 1 7.77 -4.76 21.28
CA SER A 1 6.92 -3.88 20.48
C SER A 1 7.54 -3.78 19.10
N GLU A 2 6.91 -4.41 18.13
CA GLU A 2 7.37 -4.40 16.75
C GLU A 2 7.06 -3.02 16.17
N MET A 3 8.10 -2.24 15.91
CA MET A 3 8.01 -1.02 15.11
C MET A 3 7.97 -1.46 13.64
N CYS A 4 6.78 -1.62 13.08
CA CYS A 4 6.63 -1.77 11.63
C CYS A 4 6.51 -0.37 11.01
N ILE A 5 7.57 0.13 10.41
CA ILE A 5 7.46 1.21 9.43
C ILE A 5 6.82 0.58 8.20
N ARG A 6 5.55 0.86 7.96
CA ARG A 6 4.85 0.37 6.77
C ARG A 6 4.89 1.36 5.62
N ASP A 7 5.08 2.64 5.94
CA ASP A 7 5.08 3.72 4.97
C ASP A 7 5.70 4.98 5.57
N SER A 8 6.32 5.78 4.73
CA SER A 8 6.81 7.13 5.03
C SER A 8 6.37 8.02 3.88
N PHE A 9 5.78 9.16 4.17
CA PHE A 9 5.27 10.08 3.16
C PHE A 9 5.42 11.53 3.60
N LEU A 10 5.68 12.39 2.63
CA LEU A 10 5.67 13.84 2.82
C LEU A 10 4.24 14.36 2.76
N THR A 11 3.89 15.25 3.68
CA THR A 11 2.56 15.86 3.72
C THR A 11 2.61 17.30 4.19
N SER A 12 1.67 18.12 3.72
CA SER A 12 1.43 19.44 4.32
C SER A 12 0.74 19.31 5.67
N THR A 13 1.13 20.14 6.64
CA THR A 13 0.49 20.19 7.97
C THR A 13 -1.03 20.39 7.92
N HIS A 14 -1.56 21.02 6.87
CA HIS A 14 -2.99 21.27 6.69
C HIS A 14 -3.74 20.14 5.96
N ASN A 15 -3.04 19.12 5.47
CA ASN A 15 -3.69 17.98 4.82
C ASN A 15 -4.49 17.14 5.82
N TRP A 16 -5.53 16.47 5.31
CA TRP A 16 -6.19 15.40 6.02
C TRP A 16 -5.40 14.10 5.84
N LEU A 17 -5.19 13.38 6.93
CA LEU A 17 -4.67 12.03 6.93
C LEU A 17 -5.84 11.08 7.17
N LEU A 18 -6.07 10.17 6.22
CA LEU A 18 -7.10 9.13 6.28
C LEU A 18 -6.44 7.80 6.61
N PHE A 19 -6.76 7.25 7.78
CA PHE A 19 -6.19 5.99 8.27
C PHE A 19 -7.21 4.88 8.05
N PHE A 20 -6.93 3.97 7.14
CA PHE A 20 -7.77 2.82 6.84
C PHE A 20 -7.29 1.61 7.63
N THR A 21 -8.20 0.89 8.28
CA THR A 21 -7.87 -0.22 9.14
C THR A 21 -8.29 -1.57 8.55
N ASN A 22 -7.66 -2.64 9.01
CA ASN A 22 -7.99 -4.02 8.64
C ASN A 22 -9.47 -4.36 8.89
N ARG A 23 -10.12 -3.66 9.82
CA ARG A 23 -11.55 -3.83 10.15
C ARG A 23 -12.49 -3.08 9.20
N GLY A 24 -11.98 -2.53 8.11
CA GLY A 24 -12.77 -1.81 7.11
C GLY A 24 -13.29 -0.46 7.59
N ARG A 25 -12.60 0.17 8.54
CA ARG A 25 -12.92 1.49 9.08
C ARG A 25 -11.91 2.52 8.56
N VAL A 26 -12.32 3.78 8.56
CA VAL A 26 -11.44 4.92 8.28
C VAL A 26 -11.56 5.94 9.41
N TYR A 27 -10.43 6.43 9.86
CA TYR A 27 -10.26 7.53 10.80
C TYR A 27 -9.58 8.68 10.10
N ARG A 28 -9.82 9.91 10.54
CA ARG A 28 -9.14 11.08 9.99
C ARG A 28 -8.59 12.00 11.07
N LEU A 29 -7.44 12.58 10.76
CA LEU A 29 -6.81 13.65 11.53
C LEU A 29 -6.25 14.69 10.56
N LYS A 30 -6.09 15.92 11.03
CA LYS A 30 -5.21 16.88 10.36
C LYS A 30 -3.76 16.52 10.65
N ALA A 31 -2.87 16.70 9.66
CA ALA A 31 -1.47 16.35 9.86
C ALA A 31 -0.84 17.10 11.05
N TYR A 32 -1.23 18.35 11.31
CA TYR A 32 -0.77 19.11 12.48
C TYR A 32 -1.26 18.56 13.84
N GLU A 33 -2.24 17.64 13.86
CA GLU A 33 -2.70 16.98 15.09
C GLU A 33 -1.80 15.80 15.48
N LEU A 34 -0.89 15.40 14.60
CA LEU A 34 0.12 14.39 14.93
C LEU A 34 1.17 14.99 15.88
N PRO A 35 1.64 14.22 16.86
CA PRO A 35 2.72 14.67 17.74
C PRO A 35 4.00 14.86 16.93
N GLU A 36 4.66 15.99 17.18
CA GLU A 36 6.00 16.24 16.66
C GLU A 36 7.02 15.34 17.36
N GLY A 37 8.05 14.94 16.63
CA GLY A 37 9.13 14.13 17.18
C GLY A 37 10.37 14.23 16.30
N SER A 38 11.55 14.09 16.91
CA SER A 38 12.80 13.95 16.16
C SER A 38 12.90 12.53 15.57
N ARG A 39 13.80 12.36 14.59
CA ARG A 39 14.07 11.06 13.94
C ARG A 39 14.38 9.95 14.95
N ASP A 40 15.08 10.28 16.04
CA ASP A 40 15.50 9.35 17.08
C ASP A 40 14.49 9.25 18.24
N SER A 41 13.39 10.01 18.19
CA SER A 41 12.40 9.97 19.25
C SER A 41 11.63 8.67 19.25
N LYS A 42 11.31 8.19 20.45
CA LYS A 42 10.41 7.06 20.62
C LYS A 42 9.00 7.47 20.19
N GLY A 43 8.51 6.92 19.07
CA GLY A 43 7.18 7.20 18.53
C GLY A 43 6.06 6.89 19.54
N GLN A 44 4.89 7.49 19.32
CA GLN A 44 3.71 7.20 20.09
C GLN A 44 2.89 6.09 19.43
N HIS A 45 2.21 5.30 20.24
CA HIS A 45 1.29 4.29 19.72
C HIS A 45 0.06 4.98 19.11
N VAL A 46 -0.29 4.64 17.88
CA VAL A 46 -1.39 5.25 17.13
C VAL A 46 -2.74 5.15 17.84
N ALA A 47 -2.95 4.14 18.68
CA ALA A 47 -4.16 4.01 19.51
C ALA A 47 -4.32 5.16 20.53
N ASN A 48 -3.28 5.94 20.80
CA ASN A 48 -3.40 7.15 21.61
C ASN A 48 -4.03 8.32 20.84
N LEU A 49 -4.01 8.26 19.51
CA LEU A 49 -4.53 9.30 18.63
C LEU A 49 -5.89 8.91 18.04
N LEU A 50 -6.09 7.63 17.77
CA LEU A 50 -7.27 7.09 17.12
C LEU A 50 -7.95 6.07 18.02
N GLN A 51 -9.29 6.14 18.10
CA GLN A 51 -10.09 5.26 18.95
C GLN A 51 -10.28 3.89 18.30
N PHE A 52 -9.18 3.11 18.19
CA PHE A 52 -9.23 1.77 17.62
C PHE A 52 -9.95 0.78 18.52
N THR A 53 -10.61 -0.17 17.88
CA THR A 53 -11.14 -1.37 18.54
C THR A 53 -10.03 -2.39 18.75
N PRO A 54 -10.16 -3.34 19.70
CA PRO A 54 -9.17 -4.40 19.89
C PRO A 54 -8.86 -5.17 18.60
N GLY A 55 -7.57 -5.36 18.29
CA GLY A 55 -7.12 -6.04 17.07
C GLY A 55 -7.24 -5.21 15.78
N GLU A 56 -7.58 -3.94 15.88
CA GLU A 56 -7.61 -3.02 14.74
C GLU A 56 -6.20 -2.51 14.44
N THR A 57 -5.78 -2.59 13.18
CA THR A 57 -4.45 -2.16 12.70
C THR A 57 -4.58 -1.34 11.43
N ILE A 58 -3.67 -0.37 11.24
CA ILE A 58 -3.63 0.44 10.02
C ILE A 58 -3.17 -0.43 8.84
N GLN A 59 -3.85 -0.34 7.73
CA GLN A 59 -3.51 -1.01 6.47
C GLN A 59 -3.08 -0.02 5.38
N ALA A 60 -3.65 1.18 5.36
CA ALA A 60 -3.28 2.22 4.43
C ALA A 60 -3.46 3.60 5.06
N VAL A 61 -2.64 4.55 4.64
CA VAL A 61 -2.76 5.97 5.00
C VAL A 61 -2.78 6.78 3.71
N LEU A 62 -3.74 7.67 3.57
CA LEU A 62 -3.80 8.61 2.46
C LEU A 62 -3.72 10.03 2.99
N SER A 63 -2.85 10.84 2.39
CA SER A 63 -2.77 12.28 2.61
C SER A 63 -3.54 13.01 1.52
N ILE A 64 -4.54 13.79 1.89
CA ILE A 64 -5.35 14.57 0.96
C ILE A 64 -5.44 16.04 1.38
N PRO A 65 -5.24 17.00 0.48
CA PRO A 65 -5.44 18.42 0.78
C PRO A 65 -6.91 18.74 1.06
N ASN A 66 -7.80 18.10 0.33
CA ASN A 66 -9.26 18.21 0.43
C ASN A 66 -9.93 16.99 -0.19
N TYR A 67 -11.26 16.90 -0.10
CA TYR A 67 -12.04 15.79 -0.64
C TYR A 67 -12.41 15.94 -2.12
N ASP A 68 -11.88 16.96 -2.82
CA ASP A 68 -12.05 17.17 -4.26
C ASP A 68 -10.80 16.77 -5.06
N VAL A 69 -9.72 16.32 -4.39
CA VAL A 69 -8.44 15.93 -5.01
C VAL A 69 -8.59 14.76 -5.99
N ALA A 70 -9.57 13.90 -5.77
CA ALA A 70 -9.96 12.83 -6.67
C ALA A 70 -11.47 12.60 -6.60
N LYS A 71 -12.04 11.99 -7.64
CA LYS A 71 -13.48 11.73 -7.67
C LYS A 71 -13.89 10.59 -6.75
N TYR A 72 -13.04 9.57 -6.65
CA TYR A 72 -13.34 8.34 -5.94
C TYR A 72 -12.20 7.90 -5.03
N LEU A 73 -12.58 7.07 -4.08
CA LEU A 73 -11.71 6.19 -3.30
C LEU A 73 -12.00 4.74 -3.69
N VAL A 74 -10.96 3.97 -3.99
CA VAL A 74 -11.06 2.52 -4.20
C VAL A 74 -10.48 1.81 -3.00
N LEU A 75 -11.19 0.79 -2.52
CA LEU A 75 -10.81 -0.08 -1.43
C LEU A 75 -10.74 -1.52 -1.91
N ALA A 76 -9.81 -2.30 -1.38
CA ALA A 76 -9.68 -3.72 -1.68
C ALA A 76 -9.54 -4.55 -0.41
N THR A 77 -10.12 -5.76 -0.41
CA THR A 77 -10.06 -6.70 0.71
C THR A 77 -9.21 -7.92 0.37
N ARG A 78 -8.75 -8.64 1.40
CA ARG A 78 -7.93 -9.85 1.26
C ARG A 78 -8.61 -10.92 0.40
N SER A 79 -9.92 -11.07 0.48
CA SER A 79 -10.70 -12.00 -0.35
C SER A 79 -10.85 -11.56 -1.81
N GLY A 80 -10.26 -10.43 -2.20
CA GLY A 80 -10.28 -9.91 -3.57
C GLY A 80 -11.50 -9.09 -3.94
N LYS A 81 -12.27 -8.64 -2.97
CA LYS A 81 -13.35 -7.67 -3.23
C LYS A 81 -12.78 -6.29 -3.41
N VAL A 82 -13.39 -5.52 -4.30
CA VAL A 82 -13.07 -4.12 -4.57
C VAL A 82 -14.32 -3.27 -4.50
N LYS A 83 -14.14 -2.01 -4.11
CA LYS A 83 -15.23 -1.05 -3.99
C LYS A 83 -14.75 0.34 -4.41
N LYS A 84 -15.54 1.02 -5.24
CA LYS A 84 -15.36 2.43 -5.61
C LYS A 84 -16.47 3.26 -4.97
N THR A 85 -16.10 4.30 -4.23
CA THR A 85 -17.03 5.18 -3.52
C THR A 85 -16.61 6.64 -3.76
N ALA A 86 -17.55 7.55 -3.91
CA ALA A 86 -17.24 8.98 -4.00
C ALA A 86 -16.41 9.42 -2.78
N LEU A 87 -15.29 10.09 -3.01
CA LEU A 87 -14.37 10.49 -1.94
C LEU A 87 -15.07 11.38 -0.90
N GLN A 88 -16.00 12.22 -1.33
CA GLN A 88 -16.77 13.10 -0.45
C GLN A 88 -17.65 12.37 0.57
N GLU A 89 -18.01 11.09 0.34
CA GLU A 89 -18.75 10.30 1.34
C GLU A 89 -17.93 10.03 2.62
N TYR A 90 -16.62 10.25 2.55
CA TYR A 90 -15.70 10.11 3.69
C TYR A 90 -15.45 11.44 4.42
N ASP A 91 -15.96 12.59 3.93
CA ASP A 91 -15.92 13.85 4.62
C ASP A 91 -16.95 13.88 5.76
N SER A 92 -16.52 13.51 6.95
CA SER A 92 -17.39 13.47 8.11
C SER A 92 -16.65 13.91 9.36
N PRO A 93 -17.28 14.76 10.21
CA PRO A 93 -16.66 15.23 11.44
C PRO A 93 -16.57 14.18 12.55
N ARG A 94 -17.04 12.97 12.33
CA ARG A 94 -17.06 11.91 13.35
C ARG A 94 -15.66 11.45 13.72
N GLN A 95 -15.27 11.61 14.99
CA GLN A 95 -13.96 11.21 15.51
C GLN A 95 -13.83 9.70 15.75
N GLY A 96 -14.92 8.99 16.02
CA GLY A 96 -14.93 7.55 16.31
C GLY A 96 -14.76 6.62 15.08
N GLY A 97 -14.31 7.17 13.95
CA GLY A 97 -14.14 6.44 12.68
C GLY A 97 -15.45 6.17 11.95
N LEU A 98 -15.34 5.88 10.67
CA LEU A 98 -16.45 5.55 9.77
C LEU A 98 -16.27 4.14 9.23
N ILE A 99 -17.37 3.46 8.92
CA ILE A 99 -17.32 2.26 8.08
C ILE A 99 -16.90 2.70 6.68
N ALA A 100 -15.73 2.24 6.23
CA ALA A 100 -15.22 2.49 4.89
C ALA A 100 -15.69 1.41 3.91
N VAL A 101 -15.73 0.17 4.35
CA VAL A 101 -16.25 -0.99 3.64
C VAL A 101 -16.87 -1.96 4.64
N ARG A 102 -17.98 -2.57 4.28
CA ARG A 102 -18.57 -3.64 5.07
C ARG A 102 -17.83 -4.95 4.76
N LEU A 103 -17.10 -5.47 5.72
CA LEU A 103 -16.42 -6.75 5.61
C LEU A 103 -17.42 -7.90 5.80
N MET A 104 -17.12 -9.03 5.18
CA MET A 104 -17.82 -10.28 5.46
C MET A 104 -17.52 -10.70 6.90
N ALA A 105 -18.53 -11.12 7.61
CA ALA A 105 -18.42 -11.61 8.99
C ALA A 105 -18.88 -13.08 9.07
N ASN A 106 -18.33 -13.79 10.04
CA ASN A 106 -18.82 -15.10 10.41
C ASN A 106 -20.25 -14.96 10.97
N GLU A 107 -21.18 -15.77 10.49
CA GLU A 107 -22.60 -15.68 10.87
C GLU A 107 -22.85 -16.03 12.35
N GLU A 108 -22.00 -16.87 12.94
CA GLU A 108 -22.15 -17.34 14.33
C GLU A 108 -21.50 -16.38 15.33
N THR A 109 -20.29 -15.87 15.00
CA THR A 109 -19.49 -15.05 15.92
C THR A 109 -19.64 -13.55 15.69
N GLY A 110 -20.09 -13.14 14.51
CA GLY A 110 -20.13 -11.74 14.07
C GLY A 110 -18.75 -11.14 13.77
N GLU A 111 -17.66 -11.90 13.94
CA GLU A 111 -16.31 -11.43 13.68
C GLU A 111 -16.02 -11.38 12.17
N PRO A 112 -15.32 -10.35 11.68
CA PRO A 112 -14.92 -10.27 10.28
C PRO A 112 -14.04 -11.47 9.88
N VAL A 113 -14.38 -12.11 8.76
CA VAL A 113 -13.60 -13.18 8.13
C VAL A 113 -12.79 -12.68 6.95
N ASP A 114 -12.91 -11.41 6.61
CA ASP A 114 -12.14 -10.71 5.59
C ASP A 114 -11.49 -9.48 6.20
N GLU A 115 -10.49 -8.92 5.52
CA GLU A 115 -9.78 -7.73 5.97
C GLU A 115 -9.61 -6.74 4.82
N LEU A 116 -9.70 -5.46 5.13
CA LEU A 116 -9.28 -4.41 4.22
C LEU A 116 -7.74 -4.45 4.12
N ILE A 117 -7.20 -4.45 2.89
CA ILE A 117 -5.75 -4.51 2.67
C ILE A 117 -5.20 -3.28 1.94
N GLY A 118 -6.03 -2.49 1.29
CA GLY A 118 -5.57 -1.34 0.53
C GLY A 118 -6.66 -0.29 0.28
N ALA A 119 -6.20 0.93 0.10
CA ALA A 119 -7.00 2.09 -0.25
C ALA A 119 -6.20 3.00 -1.20
N ALA A 120 -6.83 3.53 -2.23
CA ALA A 120 -6.20 4.45 -3.18
C ALA A 120 -7.20 5.45 -3.74
N LEU A 121 -6.73 6.66 -4.05
CA LEU A 121 -7.50 7.64 -4.81
C LEU A 121 -7.64 7.19 -6.25
N CYS A 122 -8.77 7.48 -6.88
CA CYS A 122 -9.08 6.99 -8.21
C CYS A 122 -10.01 7.93 -8.98
N ASN A 123 -9.81 7.99 -10.28
CA ASN A 123 -10.74 8.58 -11.24
C ASN A 123 -11.25 7.50 -12.21
N SER A 124 -12.29 7.79 -12.98
CA SER A 124 -12.93 6.77 -13.84
C SER A 124 -12.05 6.29 -15.00
N GLU A 125 -11.10 7.11 -15.42
CA GLU A 125 -10.16 6.85 -16.50
C GLU A 125 -8.92 6.08 -16.04
N ASP A 126 -8.71 5.91 -14.75
CA ASP A 126 -7.59 5.18 -14.19
C ASP A 126 -7.77 3.65 -14.34
N ASP A 127 -6.67 2.93 -14.22
CA ASP A 127 -6.64 1.48 -14.14
C ASP A 127 -6.37 1.03 -12.71
N ILE A 128 -7.07 0.00 -12.27
CA ILE A 128 -6.82 -0.68 -11.00
C ILE A 128 -6.03 -1.94 -11.28
N ILE A 129 -4.92 -2.13 -10.57
CA ILE A 129 -4.14 -3.37 -10.60
C ILE A 129 -4.21 -4.07 -9.26
N LEU A 130 -4.56 -5.34 -9.29
CA LEU A 130 -4.60 -6.25 -8.15
C LEU A 130 -3.48 -7.27 -8.27
N VAL A 131 -2.76 -7.52 -7.19
CA VAL A 131 -1.66 -8.50 -7.15
C VAL A 131 -1.92 -9.49 -6.03
N SER A 132 -1.85 -10.78 -6.32
CA SER A 132 -2.03 -11.85 -5.34
C SER A 132 -0.70 -12.28 -4.73
N LYS A 133 -0.75 -12.89 -3.55
CA LYS A 133 0.39 -13.40 -2.80
C LYS A 133 1.19 -14.46 -3.55
N LEU A 134 0.52 -15.28 -4.36
CA LEU A 134 1.15 -16.31 -5.19
C LEU A 134 1.52 -15.81 -6.60
N GLY A 135 1.57 -14.50 -6.82
CA GLY A 135 2.17 -13.90 -8.01
C GLY A 135 1.25 -13.79 -9.23
N MET A 136 -0.06 -13.78 -9.03
CA MET A 136 -1.00 -13.42 -10.09
C MET A 136 -1.33 -11.94 -10.05
N SER A 137 -1.74 -11.36 -11.18
CA SER A 137 -2.16 -9.96 -11.28
C SER A 137 -3.35 -9.81 -12.20
N LEU A 138 -4.21 -8.86 -11.89
CA LEU A 138 -5.36 -8.51 -12.72
C LEU A 138 -5.48 -7.00 -12.81
N LYS A 139 -5.45 -6.45 -14.02
CA LYS A 139 -5.61 -5.02 -14.30
C LYS A 139 -6.92 -4.76 -15.04
N PHE A 140 -7.72 -3.84 -14.55
CA PHE A 140 -8.99 -3.46 -15.16
C PHE A 140 -9.26 -1.95 -15.03
N ARG A 141 -10.10 -1.39 -15.93
CA ARG A 141 -10.45 0.02 -15.91
C ARG A 141 -11.37 0.33 -14.73
N ALA A 142 -11.15 1.48 -14.10
CA ALA A 142 -11.99 1.97 -13.00
C ALA A 142 -13.29 2.64 -13.44
N ASP A 143 -13.71 2.43 -14.68
CA ASP A 143 -14.96 2.98 -15.23
C ASP A 143 -16.21 2.33 -14.61
N ASP A 144 -17.38 2.87 -14.97
CA ASP A 144 -18.64 2.41 -14.42
C ASP A 144 -19.14 1.09 -15.04
N GLU A 145 -18.53 0.63 -16.14
CA GLU A 145 -18.80 -0.70 -16.71
C GLU A 145 -18.16 -1.80 -15.85
N GLN A 146 -16.93 -1.58 -15.41
CA GLN A 146 -16.20 -2.53 -14.58
C GLN A 146 -16.50 -2.36 -13.10
N LEU A 147 -16.56 -1.12 -12.60
CA LEU A 147 -16.71 -0.84 -11.18
C LEU A 147 -17.62 0.38 -10.96
N ARG A 148 -18.90 0.16 -10.82
CA ARG A 148 -19.85 1.24 -10.50
C ARG A 148 -19.58 1.83 -9.13
N PRO A 149 -19.68 3.16 -8.97
CA PRO A 149 -19.66 3.77 -7.66
C PRO A 149 -20.77 3.21 -6.76
N MET A 150 -20.45 2.96 -5.51
CA MET A 150 -21.40 2.46 -4.53
C MET A 150 -21.19 3.14 -3.18
N GLY A 151 -22.22 3.11 -2.36
CA GLY A 151 -22.22 3.79 -1.07
C GLY A 151 -21.17 3.24 -0.10
N ARG A 152 -20.74 4.07 0.82
CA ARG A 152 -19.67 3.82 1.78
C ARG A 152 -19.85 2.51 2.59
N GLN A 153 -21.07 2.17 2.98
CA GLN A 153 -21.37 1.02 3.84
C GLN A 153 -21.60 -0.30 3.08
N THR A 154 -21.23 -0.38 1.81
CA THR A 154 -21.38 -1.61 1.01
C THR A 154 -20.14 -2.49 1.11
N ALA A 155 -20.31 -3.79 0.78
CA ALA A 155 -19.23 -4.77 0.83
C ALA A 155 -18.33 -4.78 -0.43
N GLY A 156 -18.74 -4.08 -1.50
CA GLY A 156 -18.05 -4.16 -2.77
C GLY A 156 -18.43 -5.38 -3.62
N VAL A 157 -17.67 -5.58 -4.67
CA VAL A 157 -17.85 -6.66 -5.66
C VAL A 157 -16.55 -7.42 -5.86
N GLN A 158 -16.62 -8.63 -6.44
CA GLN A 158 -15.40 -9.40 -6.69
C GLN A 158 -14.54 -8.71 -7.76
N GLY A 159 -13.33 -8.34 -7.37
CA GLY A 159 -12.30 -7.80 -8.25
C GLY A 159 -11.46 -8.90 -8.89
N MET A 160 -10.91 -9.79 -8.07
CA MET A 160 -10.07 -10.89 -8.49
C MET A 160 -10.49 -12.20 -7.79
N ARG A 161 -10.40 -13.32 -8.49
CA ARG A 161 -10.58 -14.67 -7.93
C ARG A 161 -9.24 -15.29 -7.64
N PHE A 162 -9.19 -16.17 -6.66
CA PHE A 162 -8.00 -16.88 -6.26
C PHE A 162 -8.17 -18.39 -6.43
N ARG A 163 -7.05 -19.06 -6.65
CA ARG A 163 -6.93 -20.51 -6.48
C ARG A 163 -6.73 -20.81 -5.00
N GLU A 164 -6.85 -22.07 -4.63
CA GLU A 164 -6.63 -22.53 -3.26
C GLU A 164 -5.27 -22.06 -2.71
N GLY A 165 -5.31 -21.51 -1.51
CA GLY A 165 -4.10 -20.99 -0.81
C GLY A 165 -3.62 -19.61 -1.26
N ASP A 166 -4.29 -18.95 -2.22
CA ASP A 166 -3.94 -17.61 -2.67
C ASP A 166 -4.92 -16.55 -2.12
N GLU A 167 -4.45 -15.34 -1.98
CA GLU A 167 -5.21 -14.19 -1.46
C GLU A 167 -4.72 -12.89 -2.10
N LEU A 168 -5.48 -11.81 -2.01
CA LEU A 168 -5.04 -10.51 -2.45
C LEU A 168 -3.92 -10.01 -1.51
N LEU A 169 -2.80 -9.63 -2.10
CA LEU A 169 -1.66 -9.05 -1.41
C LEU A 169 -1.72 -7.52 -1.45
N ASP A 170 -1.97 -6.95 -2.64
CA ASP A 170 -1.89 -5.51 -2.85
C ASP A 170 -2.83 -5.03 -3.94
N MET A 171 -3.18 -3.74 -3.88
CA MET A 171 -3.99 -3.04 -4.86
C MET A 171 -3.38 -1.65 -5.08
N ASP A 172 -3.23 -1.27 -6.35
CA ASP A 172 -2.80 0.08 -6.70
C ASP A 172 -3.64 0.64 -7.85
N VAL A 173 -3.58 1.97 -8.01
CA VAL A 173 -4.25 2.71 -9.07
C VAL A 173 -3.21 3.40 -9.93
N VAL A 174 -3.31 3.24 -11.23
CA VAL A 174 -2.38 3.84 -12.18
C VAL A 174 -3.14 4.60 -13.27
N ALA A 175 -2.56 5.68 -13.78
CA ALA A 175 -3.10 6.34 -14.96
C ALA A 175 -3.09 5.37 -16.16
N ALA A 176 -4.09 5.46 -17.01
CA ALA A 176 -4.28 4.55 -18.13
C ALA A 176 -3.07 4.46 -19.07
N GLU A 177 -2.39 5.59 -19.28
CA GLU A 177 -1.18 5.70 -20.09
C GLU A 177 0.00 6.09 -19.18
N THR A 178 0.63 5.10 -18.59
CA THR A 178 1.77 5.30 -17.68
C THR A 178 2.99 4.53 -18.16
N SER A 179 4.17 5.14 -18.02
CA SER A 179 5.46 4.49 -18.24
C SER A 179 6.03 3.79 -17.00
N LYS A 180 5.26 3.78 -15.91
CA LYS A 180 5.67 3.18 -14.63
C LYS A 180 5.76 1.66 -14.71
N ASP A 181 6.40 1.09 -13.72
CA ASP A 181 6.63 -0.34 -13.58
C ASP A 181 5.88 -0.88 -12.35
N LEU A 182 5.53 -2.16 -12.41
CA LEU A 182 5.16 -2.93 -11.23
C LEU A 182 6.42 -3.62 -10.69
N LEU A 183 6.82 -3.26 -9.48
CA LEU A 183 7.84 -3.94 -8.70
C LEU A 183 7.15 -4.92 -7.75
N VAL A 184 7.54 -6.18 -7.79
CA VAL A 184 7.10 -7.22 -6.83
C VAL A 184 8.30 -7.78 -6.09
N VAL A 185 8.14 -8.03 -4.79
CA VAL A 185 9.22 -8.50 -3.91
C VAL A 185 8.73 -9.70 -3.09
N THR A 186 9.60 -10.72 -2.93
CA THR A 186 9.32 -11.91 -2.11
C THR A 186 9.92 -11.77 -0.72
N ASN A 187 9.42 -12.56 0.24
CA ASN A 187 9.98 -12.63 1.59
C ASN A 187 11.44 -13.13 1.62
N GLU A 188 11.87 -13.87 0.61
CA GLU A 188 13.26 -14.33 0.45
C GLU A 188 14.19 -13.31 -0.23
N GLY A 189 13.66 -12.09 -0.54
CA GLY A 189 14.45 -10.99 -1.07
C GLY A 189 14.64 -10.98 -2.58
N PHE A 190 13.87 -11.74 -3.33
CA PHE A 190 13.85 -11.64 -4.79
C PHE A 190 12.87 -10.55 -5.22
N ALA A 191 13.27 -9.76 -6.19
CA ALA A 191 12.46 -8.70 -6.77
C ALA A 191 12.41 -8.79 -8.29
N LYS A 192 11.34 -8.27 -8.84
CA LYS A 192 11.12 -8.20 -10.28
C LYS A 192 10.41 -6.92 -10.64
N ARG A 193 10.90 -6.25 -11.66
CA ARG A 193 10.31 -5.03 -12.23
C ARG A 193 9.82 -5.29 -13.64
N THR A 194 8.57 -4.95 -13.92
CA THR A 194 7.92 -5.17 -15.22
C THR A 194 7.07 -3.95 -15.60
N ALA A 195 7.18 -3.51 -16.84
CA ALA A 195 6.39 -2.39 -17.33
C ALA A 195 4.88 -2.66 -17.17
N ILE A 196 4.13 -1.68 -16.69
CA ILE A 196 2.67 -1.77 -16.49
C ILE A 196 1.94 -2.10 -17.80
N GLU A 197 2.48 -1.70 -18.93
CA GLU A 197 1.94 -1.96 -20.27
C GLU A 197 1.89 -3.46 -20.61
N GLU A 198 2.77 -4.28 -20.02
CA GLU A 198 2.74 -5.73 -20.21
C GLU A 198 1.53 -6.40 -19.54
N TYR A 199 0.86 -5.71 -18.63
CA TYR A 199 -0.36 -6.17 -17.98
C TYR A 199 -1.56 -5.68 -18.78
N ARG A 200 -2.11 -6.57 -19.63
CA ARG A 200 -3.30 -6.24 -20.43
C ARG A 200 -4.50 -5.90 -19.56
N LEU A 201 -5.35 -5.02 -20.04
CA LEU A 201 -6.67 -4.79 -19.45
C LEU A 201 -7.51 -6.08 -19.57
N GLN A 202 -8.21 -6.40 -18.50
CA GLN A 202 -9.10 -7.55 -18.37
C GLN A 202 -10.42 -7.10 -17.75
N GLY A 203 -11.45 -7.94 -17.83
CA GLY A 203 -12.60 -7.79 -16.96
C GLY A 203 -12.24 -8.18 -15.52
N ARG A 204 -12.84 -7.51 -14.53
CA ARG A 204 -12.74 -7.94 -13.13
C ARG A 204 -13.34 -9.33 -12.92
N ASN A 205 -13.16 -9.90 -11.73
CA ASN A 205 -13.67 -11.22 -11.35
C ASN A 205 -13.01 -12.40 -12.10
N GLY A 206 -11.81 -12.19 -12.65
CA GLY A 206 -10.96 -13.23 -13.24
C GLY A 206 -9.87 -13.70 -12.29
N TYR A 207 -9.09 -14.70 -12.72
CA TYR A 207 -7.89 -15.19 -12.02
C TYR A 207 -6.63 -14.39 -12.38
N GLY A 208 -6.74 -13.47 -13.35
CA GLY A 208 -5.63 -12.65 -13.78
C GLY A 208 -4.58 -13.40 -14.61
N VAL A 209 -3.42 -12.79 -14.71
CA VAL A 209 -2.22 -13.30 -15.42
C VAL A 209 -1.03 -13.31 -14.46
N LYS A 210 0.00 -14.10 -14.76
CA LYS A 210 1.21 -14.12 -13.93
C LYS A 210 1.89 -12.75 -13.90
N ALA A 211 2.20 -12.28 -12.71
CA ALA A 211 3.07 -11.14 -12.44
C ALA A 211 4.53 -11.58 -12.28
N VAL A 212 4.75 -12.75 -11.71
CA VAL A 212 6.06 -13.33 -11.49
C VAL A 212 5.99 -14.86 -11.54
N GLN A 213 7.06 -15.51 -11.95
CA GLN A 213 7.23 -16.95 -11.83
C GLN A 213 7.91 -17.26 -10.49
N LEU A 214 7.10 -17.60 -9.47
CA LEU A 214 7.64 -18.08 -8.20
C LEU A 214 8.21 -19.48 -8.39
N ALA A 215 9.51 -19.63 -8.15
CA ALA A 215 10.19 -20.91 -8.15
C ALA A 215 10.38 -21.41 -6.72
N GLU A 216 10.65 -22.70 -6.56
CA GLU A 216 10.98 -23.30 -5.27
C GLU A 216 12.17 -22.58 -4.62
N GLY A 217 12.06 -22.28 -3.33
CA GLY A 217 13.07 -21.56 -2.56
C GLY A 217 13.09 -20.04 -2.77
N ARG A 218 12.16 -19.46 -3.56
CA ARG A 218 12.06 -18.02 -3.74
C ARG A 218 10.98 -17.34 -2.89
N GLY A 219 10.25 -18.13 -2.11
CA GLY A 219 9.23 -17.64 -1.19
C GLY A 219 7.93 -17.21 -1.88
N SER A 220 7.15 -16.40 -1.19
CA SER A 220 5.91 -15.78 -1.67
C SER A 220 6.06 -14.26 -1.71
N LEU A 221 5.19 -13.57 -2.45
CA LEU A 221 5.20 -12.11 -2.50
C LEU A 221 4.83 -11.53 -1.13
N VAL A 222 5.54 -10.48 -0.75
CA VAL A 222 5.27 -9.67 0.45
C VAL A 222 4.91 -8.22 0.12
N GLY A 223 5.09 -7.80 -1.13
CA GLY A 223 4.69 -6.48 -1.59
C GLY A 223 4.73 -6.33 -3.10
N ALA A 224 3.91 -5.41 -3.58
CA ALA A 224 3.84 -4.98 -4.96
C ALA A 224 3.65 -3.45 -4.98
N LEU A 225 4.52 -2.74 -5.67
CA LEU A 225 4.52 -1.28 -5.74
C LEU A 225 4.55 -0.81 -7.19
N ILE A 226 3.83 0.26 -7.48
CA ILE A 226 4.01 1.01 -8.73
C ILE A 226 5.17 1.97 -8.55
N VAL A 227 6.19 1.83 -9.39
CA VAL A 227 7.46 2.56 -9.25
C VAL A 227 7.91 3.18 -10.56
N GLU A 228 8.72 4.22 -10.44
CA GLU A 228 9.55 4.80 -11.50
C GLU A 228 10.99 4.29 -11.38
N GLU A 229 11.77 4.41 -12.42
CA GLU A 229 13.16 3.92 -12.43
C GLU A 229 14.05 4.69 -11.44
N THR A 230 13.71 5.93 -11.18
CA THR A 230 14.41 6.84 -10.27
C THR A 230 14.00 6.69 -8.80
N ASP A 231 12.99 5.87 -8.52
CA ASP A 231 12.51 5.67 -7.15
C ASP A 231 13.51 4.83 -6.33
N GLN A 232 13.43 5.00 -5.02
CA GLN A 232 14.03 4.13 -4.03
C GLN A 232 12.96 3.34 -3.28
N VAL A 233 13.31 2.15 -2.84
CA VAL A 233 12.43 1.30 -2.02
C VAL A 233 13.15 0.83 -0.78
N MET A 234 12.37 0.69 0.29
CA MET A 234 12.82 0.15 1.57
C MET A 234 12.26 -1.26 1.74
N ALA A 235 13.14 -2.25 1.92
CA ALA A 235 12.77 -3.60 2.32
C ALA A 235 12.87 -3.70 3.84
N ILE A 236 11.78 -4.03 4.49
CA ILE A 236 11.66 -4.11 5.95
C ILE A 236 11.73 -5.58 6.34
N MET A 237 12.73 -5.92 7.17
CA MET A 237 12.95 -7.28 7.66
C MET A 237 12.15 -7.54 8.93
N LYS A 238 11.87 -8.80 9.21
CA LYS A 238 11.21 -9.24 10.44
C LYS A 238 12.01 -8.88 11.69
N SER A 239 13.34 -8.85 11.59
CA SER A 239 14.24 -8.38 12.64
C SER A 239 14.15 -6.88 12.95
N GLY A 240 13.42 -6.11 12.12
CA GLY A 240 13.37 -4.65 12.19
C GLY A 240 14.47 -3.94 11.39
N LYS A 241 15.38 -4.67 10.75
CA LYS A 241 16.38 -4.10 9.84
C LYS A 241 15.68 -3.59 8.58
N VAL A 242 16.08 -2.41 8.11
CA VAL A 242 15.60 -1.82 6.87
C VAL A 242 16.75 -1.76 5.87
N ILE A 243 16.52 -2.22 4.65
CA ILE A 243 17.46 -2.14 3.54
C ILE A 243 16.86 -1.20 2.49
N ARG A 244 17.63 -0.19 2.13
CA ARG A 244 17.30 0.76 1.07
C ARG A 244 17.93 0.29 -0.24
N SER A 245 17.20 0.32 -1.36
CA SER A 245 17.68 -0.10 -2.67
C SER A 245 17.09 0.80 -3.76
N ASP A 246 17.89 1.14 -4.75
CA ASP A 246 17.41 1.88 -5.91
C ASP A 246 16.61 0.94 -6.84
N VAL A 247 15.49 1.42 -7.36
CA VAL A 247 14.64 0.66 -8.28
C VAL A 247 15.38 0.28 -9.57
N ASN A 248 16.32 1.13 -10.03
CA ASN A 248 17.12 0.87 -11.22
C ASN A 248 18.05 -0.35 -11.09
N GLU A 249 18.41 -0.78 -9.88
CA GLU A 249 19.19 -2.01 -9.63
C GLU A 249 18.39 -3.27 -10.03
N VAL A 250 17.06 -3.19 -10.02
CA VAL A 250 16.18 -4.27 -10.49
C VAL A 250 15.91 -4.07 -11.97
N LYS A 251 16.63 -4.81 -12.82
CA LYS A 251 16.47 -4.75 -14.28
C LYS A 251 15.00 -5.00 -14.68
N ARG A 252 14.46 -4.15 -15.55
CA ARG A 252 13.14 -4.36 -16.16
C ARG A 252 13.13 -5.67 -16.97
N THR A 253 12.19 -6.56 -16.69
CA THR A 253 12.08 -7.88 -17.33
C THR A 253 10.63 -8.23 -17.64
N GLY A 254 10.44 -9.19 -18.52
CA GLY A 254 9.11 -9.65 -18.90
C GLY A 254 8.33 -10.30 -17.75
N ARG A 255 7.03 -10.29 -17.86
CA ARG A 255 6.05 -10.68 -16.85
C ARG A 255 6.23 -12.09 -16.26
N THR A 256 6.72 -13.06 -17.02
CA THR A 256 6.85 -14.46 -16.63
C THR A 256 8.23 -14.86 -16.10
N THR A 257 9.12 -13.91 -15.84
CA THR A 257 10.45 -14.18 -15.31
C THR A 257 10.45 -14.35 -13.78
N GLN A 258 11.55 -14.86 -13.23
CA GLN A 258 11.68 -15.16 -11.80
C GLN A 258 12.20 -14.00 -10.95
N GLY A 259 12.73 -12.94 -11.57
CA GLY A 259 13.35 -11.82 -10.87
C GLY A 259 14.80 -12.05 -10.46
N VAL A 260 15.35 -11.05 -9.77
CA VAL A 260 16.74 -10.97 -9.28
C VAL A 260 16.75 -10.75 -7.76
N THR A 261 17.91 -10.94 -7.14
CA THR A 261 18.06 -10.62 -5.70
C THR A 261 18.08 -9.09 -5.52
N LEU A 262 17.17 -8.56 -4.72
CA LEU A 262 17.14 -7.16 -4.28
C LEU A 262 17.86 -7.02 -2.94
N ALA A 263 17.51 -7.88 -1.99
CA ALA A 263 18.07 -7.91 -0.66
C ALA A 263 18.26 -9.37 -0.23
N LYS A 264 19.27 -9.64 0.58
CA LYS A 264 19.50 -10.98 1.10
C LYS A 264 19.23 -10.97 2.60
N PRO A 265 18.10 -11.54 3.05
CA PRO A 265 17.84 -11.71 4.48
C PRO A 265 18.92 -12.56 5.15
N ASP A 266 19.26 -12.23 6.39
CA ASP A 266 20.13 -13.07 7.21
C ASP A 266 19.45 -14.42 7.51
N LYS A 267 20.23 -15.42 7.91
CA LYS A 267 19.68 -16.75 8.19
C LYS A 267 18.62 -16.71 9.30
N GLY A 268 17.39 -17.07 8.95
CA GLY A 268 16.23 -17.05 9.86
C GLY A 268 15.49 -15.71 9.90
N ASP A 269 15.90 -14.74 9.09
CA ASP A 269 15.18 -13.50 8.85
C ASP A 269 14.42 -13.57 7.51
N GLU A 270 13.49 -12.66 7.29
CA GLU A 270 12.69 -12.55 6.07
C GLU A 270 12.25 -11.11 5.85
N ILE A 271 12.00 -10.73 4.59
CA ILE A 271 11.33 -9.46 4.29
C ILE A 271 9.84 -9.64 4.61
N ILE A 272 9.31 -8.70 5.39
CA ILE A 272 7.89 -8.69 5.76
C ILE A 272 7.08 -7.61 5.06
N SER A 273 7.74 -6.58 4.55
CA SER A 273 7.09 -5.47 3.86
C SER A 273 8.08 -4.73 2.96
N ILE A 274 7.53 -4.01 1.97
CA ILE A 274 8.27 -3.04 1.15
C ILE A 274 7.50 -1.72 1.14
N ALA A 275 8.23 -0.62 1.10
CA ALA A 275 7.67 0.72 0.98
C ALA A 275 8.50 1.54 -0.01
N ARG A 276 7.89 2.55 -0.64
CA ARG A 276 8.64 3.54 -1.41
C ARG A 276 9.34 4.48 -0.44
N ASN A 277 10.59 4.83 -0.73
CA ASN A 277 11.27 5.93 -0.06
C ASN A 277 10.87 7.23 -0.76
N GLU A 278 10.21 8.14 -0.05
CA GLU A 278 9.81 9.45 -0.57
C GLU A 278 10.81 10.57 -0.18
N GLU A 279 11.83 10.25 0.61
CA GLU A 279 12.92 11.18 0.90
C GLU A 279 13.77 11.38 -0.36
N THR A 280 13.91 12.61 -0.81
CA THR A 280 14.80 12.95 -1.93
C THR A 280 16.21 13.18 -1.41
N ASP A 281 17.25 12.79 -2.19
CA ASP A 281 18.67 13.00 -1.83
C ASP A 281 19.00 14.49 -1.52
N ASP A 282 18.24 15.43 -2.09
CA ASP A 282 18.38 16.86 -1.81
C ASP A 282 17.96 17.24 -0.37
N GLU A 283 17.06 16.50 0.24
CA GLU A 283 16.62 16.72 1.62
C GLU A 283 17.59 16.07 2.62
N GLU A 284 18.17 14.92 2.30
CA GLU A 284 19.24 14.32 3.11
C GLU A 284 20.46 15.24 3.16
N ASN A 285 20.89 15.79 2.03
CA ASN A 285 22.01 16.74 1.98
C ASN A 285 21.74 18.04 2.76
N GLN A 286 20.51 18.56 2.72
CA GLN A 286 20.12 19.74 3.50
C GLN A 286 20.04 19.48 5.00
N LEU A 287 19.72 18.25 5.41
CA LEU A 287 19.69 17.85 6.82
C LEU A 287 21.10 17.63 7.33
N GLU A 288 21.97 16.96 6.58
CA GLU A 288 23.39 16.78 6.93
C GLU A 288 24.15 18.12 7.00
N GLU A 289 23.88 19.09 6.10
CA GLU A 289 24.44 20.43 6.17
C GLU A 289 23.95 21.22 7.39
N LYS A 290 22.71 21.03 7.83
CA LYS A 290 22.16 21.69 9.02
C LYS A 290 22.70 21.07 10.32
N GLU A 291 22.87 19.77 10.37
CA GLU A 291 23.49 19.09 11.52
C GLU A 291 24.98 19.45 11.65
N ALA A 292 25.71 19.45 10.54
CA ALA A 292 27.13 19.87 10.53
C ALA A 292 27.33 21.36 10.90
N THR A 293 26.36 22.23 10.61
CA THR A 293 26.40 23.64 11.02
C THR A 293 26.06 23.83 12.48
N SER A 294 25.15 23.03 13.05
CA SER A 294 24.77 23.12 14.47
C SER A 294 25.89 22.59 15.40
N GLU A 295 26.62 21.55 15.00
CA GLU A 295 27.76 21.03 15.77
C GLU A 295 28.97 22.00 15.78
N ASN A 296 29.10 22.85 14.75
CA ASN A 296 30.16 23.87 14.70
C ASN A 296 29.83 25.18 15.44
N GLU A 297 28.56 25.40 15.81
CA GLU A 297 28.16 26.56 16.63
C GLU A 297 28.19 26.27 18.15
N GLU A 298 28.23 25.00 18.57
CA GLU A 298 28.36 24.59 19.98
C GLU A 298 29.82 24.27 20.43
N ALA A 299 30.78 24.36 19.55
CA ALA A 299 32.21 24.13 19.84
C ALA A 299 33.01 25.47 19.92
#